data_f6ae3014fd31d2ecd9fe5f6154073c7c
#
_entry.id   f6ae3014fd31d2ecd9fe5f6154073c7c
#
_cell.length_a   1.000
_cell.length_b   1.000
_cell.length_c   1.000
_cell.angle_alpha   90.00
_cell.angle_beta   90.00
_cell.angle_gamma   90.00
#
_symmetry.space_group_name_H-M   'P 1'
#
loop_
_entity.id
_entity.type
_entity.pdbx_description
1 polymer ?
#
loop_
_entity_poly.entity_id
_entity_poly.type
_entity_poly.pdbx_seq_one_letter_code
_entity_poly.pdbx_strand_id
1 'polypeptide(L)'
;MPAIDELVSTILSQNTNDLNRDRAFNSLRAKFGTWEEVRDADTAEVVNAIRPAGLANQKGPRIQQVLRSITEERGSLDLAFLGELPVEEARAWLTKFNGVGPKTAAIVLCFSLGKPAFPVDTHIYRVTGRIGLRPERMTVEQAHPHLESLFPPETYYAAHLNIIRLGREICTARRPYCEKCPIIKLCDYGMNIMSLRAAGGSEATPASVPGASASLQMKKMPRRRKNSDSS
;
A
#
# COMPACT_ATOMS: atom_id res chain seq x y z
N MET A 1 12.64 5.61 -6.70
CA MET A 1 13.82 5.73 -5.80
C MET A 1 14.56 4.40 -5.76
N PRO A 2 15.83 4.30 -5.28
CA PRO A 2 16.50 3.01 -5.08
C PRO A 2 15.69 2.09 -4.16
N ALA A 3 15.74 0.77 -4.41
CA ALA A 3 14.89 -0.17 -3.68
C ALA A 3 15.19 -0.25 -2.17
N ILE A 4 16.44 -0.02 -1.77
CA ILE A 4 16.82 0.06 -0.36
C ILE A 4 16.26 1.31 0.33
N ASP A 5 16.24 2.45 -0.38
CA ASP A 5 15.64 3.70 0.11
C ASP A 5 14.13 3.53 0.31
N GLU A 6 13.45 2.88 -0.65
CA GLU A 6 12.02 2.58 -0.58
C GLU A 6 11.70 1.65 0.60
N LEU A 7 12.54 0.64 0.80
CA LEU A 7 12.38 -0.30 1.91
C LEU A 7 12.43 0.44 3.26
N VAL A 8 13.47 1.26 3.49
CA VAL A 8 13.63 2.02 4.72
C VAL A 8 12.51 3.06 4.87
N SER A 9 12.17 3.80 3.80
CA SER A 9 11.07 4.77 3.78
C SER A 9 9.74 4.10 4.15
N THR A 10 9.49 2.91 3.62
CA THR A 10 8.26 2.16 3.92
C THR A 10 8.23 1.65 5.38
N ILE A 11 9.36 1.22 5.94
CA ILE A 11 9.43 0.89 7.38
C ILE A 11 9.14 2.15 8.22
N LEU A 12 9.70 3.29 7.86
CA LEU A 12 9.42 4.57 8.53
C LEU A 12 7.94 4.97 8.42
N SER A 13 7.25 4.65 7.33
CA SER A 13 5.84 4.98 7.11
C SER A 13 4.86 4.21 7.99
N GLN A 14 5.28 3.13 8.64
CA GLN A 14 4.41 2.32 9.50
C GLN A 14 3.86 3.16 10.66
N ASN A 15 2.51 3.20 10.80
CA ASN A 15 1.81 3.96 11.84
C ASN A 15 2.19 5.45 11.90
N THR A 16 2.45 6.08 10.75
CA THR A 16 2.69 7.53 10.67
C THR A 16 2.13 8.10 9.36
N ASN A 17 2.11 9.43 9.24
CA ASN A 17 1.72 10.11 8.02
C ASN A 17 2.94 10.39 7.12
N ASP A 18 2.69 10.72 5.85
CA ASP A 18 3.74 10.92 4.85
C ASP A 18 4.70 12.06 5.24
N LEU A 19 4.20 13.17 5.78
CA LEU A 19 5.03 14.29 6.19
C LEU A 19 6.06 13.91 7.26
N ASN A 20 5.63 13.15 8.26
CA ASN A 20 6.51 12.70 9.33
C ASN A 20 7.48 11.60 8.86
N ARG A 21 7.04 10.71 7.94
CA ARG A 21 7.91 9.77 7.25
C ARG A 21 9.03 10.50 6.51
N ASP A 22 8.67 11.50 5.69
CA ASP A 22 9.64 12.25 4.88
C ASP A 22 10.63 13.04 5.74
N ARG A 23 10.15 13.67 6.83
CA ARG A 23 11.02 14.34 7.80
C ARG A 23 12.02 13.37 8.41
N ALA A 24 11.57 12.19 8.83
CA ALA A 24 12.45 11.19 9.42
C ALA A 24 13.44 10.61 8.40
N PHE A 25 13.00 10.32 7.18
CA PHE A 25 13.86 9.84 6.12
C PHE A 25 14.94 10.86 5.77
N ASN A 26 14.56 12.12 5.56
CA ASN A 26 15.50 13.20 5.25
C ASN A 26 16.48 13.45 6.40
N SER A 27 16.01 13.43 7.65
CA SER A 27 16.87 13.56 8.83
C SER A 27 17.88 12.43 8.93
N LEU A 28 17.45 11.18 8.65
CA LEU A 28 18.33 10.02 8.63
C LEU A 28 19.41 10.15 7.55
N ARG A 29 19.01 10.53 6.33
CA ARG A 29 19.93 10.72 5.20
C ARG A 29 20.86 11.93 5.35
N ALA A 30 20.42 12.98 6.04
CA ALA A 30 21.27 14.13 6.35
C ALA A 30 22.33 13.81 7.41
N LYS A 31 22.03 12.90 8.34
CA LYS A 31 22.94 12.47 9.38
C LYS A 31 23.94 11.42 8.91
N PHE A 32 23.49 10.50 8.06
CA PHE A 32 24.26 9.35 7.58
C PHE A 32 24.31 9.37 6.05
N GLY A 33 25.53 9.40 5.50
CA GLY A 33 25.78 9.47 4.07
C GLY A 33 25.38 8.20 3.33
N THR A 34 25.58 7.03 3.96
CA THR A 34 25.33 5.70 3.39
C THR A 34 24.41 4.87 4.27
N TRP A 35 23.87 3.79 3.72
CA TRP A 35 23.08 2.82 4.51
C TRP A 35 23.96 1.93 5.38
N GLU A 36 25.21 1.74 5.00
CA GLU A 36 26.22 1.07 5.81
C GLU A 36 26.48 1.85 7.10
N GLU A 37 26.58 3.17 7.03
CA GLU A 37 26.70 4.01 8.23
C GLU A 37 25.46 3.90 9.13
N VAL A 38 24.25 3.86 8.58
CA VAL A 38 23.01 3.62 9.37
C VAL A 38 23.03 2.25 10.02
N ARG A 39 23.47 1.20 9.27
CA ARG A 39 23.57 -0.17 9.76
C ARG A 39 24.49 -0.28 10.98
N ASP A 40 25.62 0.41 10.96
CA ASP A 40 26.73 0.25 11.90
C ASP A 40 26.73 1.31 13.02
N ALA A 41 25.92 2.36 12.90
CA ALA A 41 25.80 3.44 13.89
C ALA A 41 25.29 2.94 15.25
N ASP A 42 25.53 3.74 16.29
CA ASP A 42 24.84 3.56 17.56
C ASP A 42 23.32 3.66 17.33
N THR A 43 22.61 2.67 17.87
CA THR A 43 21.14 2.60 17.74
C THR A 43 20.44 3.85 18.29
N ALA A 44 20.96 4.46 19.35
CA ALA A 44 20.39 5.68 19.91
C ALA A 44 20.49 6.88 18.92
N GLU A 45 21.56 6.92 18.12
CA GLU A 45 21.71 7.95 17.09
C GLU A 45 20.71 7.77 15.94
N VAL A 46 20.50 6.54 15.47
CA VAL A 46 19.48 6.20 14.48
C VAL A 46 18.08 6.53 14.99
N VAL A 47 17.75 6.10 16.22
CA VAL A 47 16.48 6.41 16.89
C VAL A 47 16.23 7.91 16.97
N ASN A 48 17.24 8.70 17.35
CA ASN A 48 17.12 10.15 17.43
C ASN A 48 16.82 10.78 16.05
N ALA A 49 17.50 10.33 15.00
CA ALA A 49 17.30 10.83 13.64
C ALA A 49 15.88 10.56 13.11
N ILE A 50 15.27 9.44 13.48
CA ILE A 50 13.94 9.04 12.97
C ILE A 50 12.77 9.36 13.92
N ARG A 51 12.98 10.12 15.00
CA ARG A 51 11.92 10.50 15.96
C ARG A 51 10.64 11.03 15.31
N PRO A 52 10.70 11.87 14.26
CA PRO A 52 9.49 12.38 13.60
C PRO A 52 8.55 11.27 13.09
N ALA A 53 9.08 10.10 12.71
CA ALA A 53 8.24 8.99 12.22
C ALA A 53 7.39 8.31 13.31
N GLY A 54 7.58 8.63 14.59
CA GLY A 54 6.96 7.90 15.70
C GLY A 54 7.47 6.47 15.84
N LEU A 55 7.26 5.84 16.99
CA LEU A 55 7.74 4.49 17.28
C LEU A 55 9.24 4.28 16.99
N ALA A 56 10.04 5.35 17.15
CA ALA A 56 11.45 5.38 16.76
C ALA A 56 12.29 4.29 17.46
N ASN A 57 11.99 4.02 18.74
CA ASN A 57 12.64 2.96 19.52
C ASN A 57 12.39 1.54 19.01
N GLN A 58 11.33 1.35 18.20
CA GLN A 58 11.05 0.07 17.52
C GLN A 58 11.60 0.06 16.10
N LYS A 59 11.43 1.18 15.37
CA LYS A 59 11.83 1.29 13.97
C LYS A 59 13.34 1.35 13.79
N GLY A 60 14.08 2.07 14.64
CA GLY A 60 15.53 2.20 14.56
C GLY A 60 16.24 0.85 14.57
N PRO A 61 16.10 0.06 15.65
CA PRO A 61 16.71 -1.28 15.70
C PRO A 61 16.27 -2.19 14.56
N ARG A 62 14.99 -2.09 14.15
CA ARG A 62 14.44 -2.88 13.02
C ARG A 62 15.11 -2.53 11.69
N ILE A 63 15.28 -1.25 11.39
CA ILE A 63 15.98 -0.79 10.18
C ILE A 63 17.40 -1.34 10.18
N GLN A 64 18.14 -1.17 11.28
CA GLN A 64 19.51 -1.69 11.41
C GLN A 64 19.58 -3.20 11.23
N GLN A 65 18.64 -3.94 11.84
CA GLN A 65 18.59 -5.39 11.71
C GLN A 65 18.33 -5.82 10.25
N VAL A 66 17.38 -5.17 9.57
CA VAL A 66 17.10 -5.46 8.15
C VAL A 66 18.35 -5.18 7.30
N LEU A 67 19.01 -4.04 7.49
CA LEU A 67 20.24 -3.70 6.76
C LEU A 67 21.36 -4.71 7.01
N ARG A 68 21.56 -5.16 8.26
CA ARG A 68 22.55 -6.19 8.61
C ARG A 68 22.22 -7.51 7.93
N SER A 69 20.99 -7.98 8.04
CA SER A 69 20.57 -9.26 7.44
C SER A 69 20.72 -9.26 5.91
N ILE A 70 20.41 -8.14 5.25
CA ILE A 70 20.66 -7.98 3.81
C ILE A 70 22.14 -8.06 3.49
N THR A 71 22.99 -7.35 4.27
CA THR A 71 24.45 -7.37 4.06
C THR A 71 25.03 -8.77 4.29
N GLU A 72 24.62 -9.47 5.35
CA GLU A 72 25.06 -10.83 5.66
C GLU A 72 24.74 -11.81 4.53
N GLU A 73 23.57 -11.65 3.90
CA GLU A 73 23.15 -12.57 2.84
C GLU A 73 23.71 -12.21 1.46
N ARG A 74 23.87 -10.90 1.17
CA ARG A 74 24.20 -10.42 -0.18
C ARG A 74 25.59 -9.79 -0.29
N GLY A 75 26.22 -9.48 0.82
CA GLY A 75 27.49 -8.74 0.84
C GLY A 75 27.36 -7.25 0.52
N SER A 76 26.16 -6.78 0.12
CA SER A 76 25.88 -5.38 -0.22
C SER A 76 24.43 -5.01 0.10
N LEU A 77 24.13 -3.70 0.12
CA LEU A 77 22.79 -3.16 0.31
C LEU A 77 22.08 -2.82 -1.02
N ASP A 78 22.58 -3.37 -2.13
CA ASP A 78 21.91 -3.27 -3.43
C ASP A 78 20.81 -4.33 -3.57
N LEU A 79 19.59 -3.89 -3.83
CA LEU A 79 18.41 -4.73 -4.02
C LEU A 79 17.99 -4.84 -5.51
N ALA A 80 18.79 -4.34 -6.46
CA ALA A 80 18.46 -4.37 -7.88
C ALA A 80 18.24 -5.80 -8.40
N PHE A 81 18.95 -6.80 -7.85
CA PHE A 81 18.82 -8.20 -8.22
C PHE A 81 17.38 -8.74 -8.07
N LEU A 82 16.57 -8.15 -7.18
CA LEU A 82 15.16 -8.53 -7.04
C LEU A 82 14.36 -8.25 -8.33
N GLY A 83 14.85 -7.33 -9.17
CA GLY A 83 14.30 -7.06 -10.49
C GLY A 83 14.36 -8.25 -11.43
N GLU A 84 15.39 -9.08 -11.30
CA GLU A 84 15.62 -10.26 -12.15
C GLU A 84 14.84 -11.52 -11.69
N LEU A 85 14.40 -11.55 -10.42
CA LEU A 85 13.68 -12.71 -9.88
C LEU A 85 12.20 -12.71 -10.30
N PRO A 86 11.55 -13.88 -10.36
CA PRO A 86 10.09 -13.96 -10.37
C PRO A 86 9.47 -13.18 -9.19
N VAL A 87 8.29 -12.58 -9.41
CA VAL A 87 7.66 -11.70 -8.40
C VAL A 87 7.51 -12.39 -7.05
N GLU A 88 7.07 -13.64 -7.06
CA GLU A 88 6.82 -14.38 -5.81
C GLU A 88 8.11 -14.74 -5.07
N GLU A 89 9.19 -15.01 -5.78
CA GLU A 89 10.52 -15.24 -5.18
C GLU A 89 11.05 -13.94 -4.57
N ALA A 90 10.95 -12.83 -5.29
CA ALA A 90 11.34 -11.52 -4.77
C ALA A 90 10.50 -11.10 -3.56
N ARG A 91 9.19 -11.39 -3.57
CA ARG A 91 8.28 -11.16 -2.45
C ARG A 91 8.69 -12.02 -1.24
N ALA A 92 8.91 -13.31 -1.44
CA ALA A 92 9.34 -14.23 -0.40
C ALA A 92 10.68 -13.80 0.22
N TRP A 93 11.61 -13.37 -0.61
CA TRP A 93 12.91 -12.88 -0.15
C TRP A 93 12.78 -11.64 0.74
N LEU A 94 11.96 -10.67 0.37
CA LEU A 94 11.74 -9.47 1.17
C LEU A 94 10.99 -9.76 2.48
N THR A 95 9.98 -10.62 2.43
CA THR A 95 9.12 -10.88 3.61
C THR A 95 9.77 -11.75 4.69
N LYS A 96 10.92 -12.36 4.42
CA LYS A 96 11.68 -13.08 5.46
C LYS A 96 12.28 -12.16 6.52
N PHE A 97 12.49 -10.87 6.20
CA PHE A 97 13.05 -9.92 7.16
C PHE A 97 12.00 -9.44 8.17
N ASN A 98 12.37 -9.46 9.45
CA ASN A 98 11.48 -9.03 10.51
C ASN A 98 11.03 -7.57 10.32
N GLY A 99 9.72 -7.35 10.25
CA GLY A 99 9.11 -6.02 10.02
C GLY A 99 8.91 -5.66 8.55
N VAL A 100 9.23 -6.55 7.63
CA VAL A 100 8.91 -6.43 6.21
C VAL A 100 7.76 -7.38 5.87
N GLY A 101 6.54 -6.85 5.91
CA GLY A 101 5.34 -7.63 5.58
C GLY A 101 4.97 -7.55 4.09
N PRO A 102 3.89 -8.24 3.66
CA PRO A 102 3.43 -8.28 2.27
C PRO A 102 3.26 -6.89 1.65
N LYS A 103 2.68 -5.93 2.40
CA LYS A 103 2.54 -4.54 1.94
C LYS A 103 3.89 -3.89 1.64
N THR A 104 4.86 -4.01 2.56
CA THR A 104 6.19 -3.40 2.40
C THR A 104 6.91 -4.01 1.20
N ALA A 105 6.89 -5.33 1.07
CA ALA A 105 7.46 -6.02 -0.08
C ALA A 105 6.82 -5.57 -1.40
N ALA A 106 5.48 -5.51 -1.45
CA ALA A 106 4.77 -5.07 -2.66
C ALA A 106 5.08 -3.60 -3.04
N ILE A 107 5.26 -2.70 -2.06
CA ILE A 107 5.68 -1.31 -2.33
C ILE A 107 7.08 -1.29 -2.98
N VAL A 108 8.06 -1.96 -2.40
CA VAL A 108 9.42 -2.01 -2.94
C VAL A 108 9.42 -2.59 -4.36
N LEU A 109 8.73 -3.71 -4.57
CA LEU A 109 8.63 -4.36 -5.88
C LEU A 109 7.94 -3.48 -6.92
N CYS A 110 6.79 -2.89 -6.59
CA CYS A 110 6.02 -2.09 -7.54
C CYS A 110 6.67 -0.72 -7.81
N PHE A 111 7.10 -0.02 -6.76
CA PHE A 111 7.49 1.40 -6.88
C PHE A 111 8.95 1.60 -7.28
N SER A 112 9.84 0.72 -6.84
CA SER A 112 11.26 0.85 -7.14
C SER A 112 11.72 -0.07 -8.28
N LEU A 113 11.11 -1.24 -8.43
CA LEU A 113 11.56 -2.25 -9.38
C LEU A 113 10.58 -2.46 -10.55
N GLY A 114 9.44 -1.74 -10.56
CA GLY A 114 8.44 -1.85 -11.63
C GLY A 114 7.81 -3.23 -11.77
N LYS A 115 7.91 -4.07 -10.72
CA LYS A 115 7.36 -5.44 -10.74
C LYS A 115 5.86 -5.44 -10.42
N PRO A 116 5.08 -6.36 -11.00
CA PRO A 116 3.65 -6.45 -10.79
C PRO A 116 3.32 -7.03 -9.41
N ALA A 117 3.43 -6.20 -8.38
CA ALA A 117 3.02 -6.50 -7.02
C ALA A 117 2.08 -5.39 -6.53
N PHE A 118 0.84 -5.71 -6.15
CA PHE A 118 -0.16 -4.73 -5.76
C PHE A 118 -0.13 -4.48 -4.25
N PRO A 119 0.31 -3.31 -3.77
CA PRO A 119 0.35 -3.05 -2.34
C PRO A 119 -1.05 -2.78 -1.77
N VAL A 120 -1.42 -3.48 -0.70
CA VAL A 120 -2.69 -3.29 0.01
C VAL A 120 -2.43 -2.67 1.38
N ASP A 121 -2.80 -1.41 1.52
CA ASP A 121 -2.79 -0.71 2.80
C ASP A 121 -4.19 -0.60 3.41
N THR A 122 -4.32 0.06 4.56
CA THR A 122 -5.60 0.25 5.25
C THR A 122 -6.61 1.06 4.43
N HIS A 123 -6.15 1.98 3.58
CA HIS A 123 -7.02 2.75 2.68
C HIS A 123 -7.51 1.88 1.54
N ILE A 124 -6.60 1.18 0.86
CA ILE A 124 -6.95 0.26 -0.22
C ILE A 124 -7.88 -0.83 0.28
N TYR A 125 -7.55 -1.46 1.39
CA TYR A 125 -8.37 -2.50 1.99
C TYR A 125 -9.80 -2.02 2.29
N ARG A 126 -9.94 -0.84 2.89
CA ARG A 126 -11.24 -0.22 3.19
C ARG A 126 -12.01 0.16 1.93
N VAL A 127 -11.37 0.87 1.01
CA VAL A 127 -12.04 1.36 -0.21
C VAL A 127 -12.51 0.19 -1.06
N THR A 128 -11.63 -0.78 -1.35
CA THR A 128 -11.97 -1.94 -2.18
C THR A 128 -13.08 -2.80 -1.57
N GLY A 129 -13.14 -2.90 -0.23
CA GLY A 129 -14.26 -3.55 0.45
C GLY A 129 -15.58 -2.79 0.26
N ARG A 130 -15.57 -1.45 0.42
CA ARG A 130 -16.77 -0.64 0.29
C ARG A 130 -17.33 -0.57 -1.14
N ILE A 131 -16.47 -0.58 -2.14
CA ILE A 131 -16.89 -0.57 -3.55
C ILE A 131 -17.14 -1.97 -4.12
N GLY A 132 -17.03 -3.02 -3.29
CA GLY A 132 -17.35 -4.40 -3.69
C GLY A 132 -16.28 -5.12 -4.51
N LEU A 133 -15.05 -4.56 -4.62
CA LEU A 133 -13.95 -5.23 -5.32
C LEU A 133 -13.33 -6.39 -4.53
N ARG A 134 -13.55 -6.47 -3.24
CA ARG A 134 -13.16 -7.62 -2.43
C ARG A 134 -14.30 -8.09 -1.52
N PRO A 135 -14.39 -9.39 -1.20
CA PRO A 135 -15.29 -9.93 -0.21
C PRO A 135 -15.07 -9.31 1.18
N GLU A 136 -16.16 -9.10 1.93
CA GLU A 136 -16.11 -8.41 3.23
C GLU A 136 -15.21 -9.12 4.26
N ARG A 137 -15.28 -10.46 4.31
CA ARG A 137 -14.54 -11.28 5.28
C ARG A 137 -13.12 -11.66 4.85
N MET A 138 -12.66 -11.16 3.70
CA MET A 138 -11.31 -11.43 3.21
C MET A 138 -10.27 -10.74 4.09
N THR A 139 -9.20 -11.44 4.49
CA THR A 139 -8.09 -10.83 5.25
C THR A 139 -7.25 -9.90 4.39
N VAL A 140 -6.41 -9.07 5.03
CA VAL A 140 -5.50 -8.17 4.30
C VAL A 140 -4.51 -8.97 3.44
N GLU A 141 -3.99 -10.08 3.98
CA GLU A 141 -3.05 -10.97 3.29
C GLU A 141 -3.68 -11.57 2.03
N GLN A 142 -4.92 -12.02 2.13
CA GLN A 142 -5.68 -12.57 1.00
C GLN A 142 -6.05 -11.49 -0.04
N ALA A 143 -6.17 -10.23 0.40
CA ALA A 143 -6.53 -9.13 -0.49
C ALA A 143 -5.43 -8.79 -1.50
N HIS A 144 -4.14 -9.05 -1.19
CA HIS A 144 -3.04 -8.83 -2.14
C HIS A 144 -3.23 -9.64 -3.43
N PRO A 145 -3.20 -10.99 -3.43
CA PRO A 145 -3.35 -11.76 -4.65
C PRO A 145 -4.75 -11.60 -5.29
N HIS A 146 -5.78 -11.35 -4.46
CA HIS A 146 -7.12 -11.12 -4.98
C HIS A 146 -7.20 -9.86 -5.84
N LEU A 147 -6.68 -8.73 -5.34
CA LEU A 147 -6.68 -7.47 -6.09
C LEU A 147 -5.72 -7.53 -7.28
N GLU A 148 -4.60 -8.23 -7.17
CA GLU A 148 -3.71 -8.53 -8.28
C GLU A 148 -4.43 -9.26 -9.42
N SER A 149 -5.36 -10.16 -9.12
CA SER A 149 -6.15 -10.86 -10.16
C SER A 149 -7.21 -9.98 -10.84
N LEU A 150 -7.60 -8.85 -10.22
CA LEU A 150 -8.64 -7.96 -10.75
C LEU A 150 -8.11 -6.83 -11.62
N PHE A 151 -6.90 -6.35 -11.36
CA PHE A 151 -6.29 -5.24 -12.10
C PHE A 151 -5.29 -5.75 -13.13
N PRO A 152 -5.17 -5.11 -14.30
CA PRO A 152 -4.05 -5.34 -15.20
C PRO A 152 -2.72 -4.95 -14.51
N PRO A 153 -1.67 -5.77 -14.60
CA PRO A 153 -0.40 -5.53 -13.90
C PRO A 153 0.23 -4.15 -14.13
N GLU A 154 0.13 -3.63 -15.36
CA GLU A 154 0.64 -2.32 -15.76
C GLU A 154 -0.09 -1.16 -15.07
N THR A 155 -1.26 -1.40 -14.49
CA THR A 155 -2.07 -0.39 -13.80
C THR A 155 -1.84 -0.34 -12.29
N TYR A 156 -1.10 -1.28 -11.70
CA TYR A 156 -1.00 -1.41 -10.25
C TYR A 156 -0.52 -0.14 -9.55
N TYR A 157 0.50 0.51 -10.08
CA TYR A 157 1.00 1.76 -9.52
C TYR A 157 -0.07 2.87 -9.53
N ALA A 158 -0.70 3.08 -10.68
CA ALA A 158 -1.73 4.10 -10.82
C ALA A 158 -2.99 3.78 -10.00
N ALA A 159 -3.43 2.52 -9.99
CA ALA A 159 -4.56 2.07 -9.21
C ALA A 159 -4.32 2.27 -7.71
N HIS A 160 -3.12 1.90 -7.22
CA HIS A 160 -2.74 2.09 -5.82
C HIS A 160 -2.82 3.57 -5.41
N LEU A 161 -2.20 4.47 -6.18
CA LEU A 161 -2.21 5.91 -5.87
C LEU A 161 -3.62 6.50 -5.89
N ASN A 162 -4.43 6.15 -6.89
CA ASN A 162 -5.80 6.67 -7.03
C ASN A 162 -6.71 6.16 -5.90
N ILE A 163 -6.62 4.89 -5.53
CA ILE A 163 -7.44 4.31 -4.45
C ILE A 163 -7.02 4.88 -3.10
N ILE A 164 -5.71 5.05 -2.83
CA ILE A 164 -5.23 5.71 -1.61
C ILE A 164 -5.76 7.14 -1.53
N ARG A 165 -5.64 7.91 -2.61
CA ARG A 165 -6.15 9.28 -2.66
C ARG A 165 -7.63 9.35 -2.38
N LEU A 166 -8.43 8.50 -3.03
CA LEU A 166 -9.86 8.38 -2.77
C LEU A 166 -10.14 8.05 -1.30
N GLY A 167 -9.36 7.14 -0.71
CA GLY A 167 -9.50 6.74 0.69
C GLY A 167 -9.12 7.83 1.69
N ARG A 168 -8.15 8.68 1.36
CA ARG A 168 -7.71 9.79 2.23
C ARG A 168 -8.64 10.99 2.15
N GLU A 169 -9.04 11.38 0.94
CA GLU A 169 -9.75 12.63 0.70
C GLU A 169 -11.27 12.48 0.78
N ILE A 170 -11.82 11.37 0.28
CA ILE A 170 -13.26 11.19 0.10
C ILE A 170 -13.81 10.01 0.91
N CYS A 171 -13.33 8.80 0.65
CA CYS A 171 -13.82 7.57 1.29
C CYS A 171 -13.17 7.37 2.67
N THR A 172 -13.26 8.37 3.56
CA THR A 172 -12.64 8.35 4.89
C THR A 172 -13.24 7.24 5.78
N ALA A 173 -12.49 6.84 6.83
CA ALA A 173 -12.89 5.70 7.66
C ALA A 173 -14.20 5.96 8.41
N ARG A 174 -14.32 7.10 9.09
CA ARG A 174 -15.46 7.41 9.97
C ARG A 174 -16.64 8.05 9.24
N ARG A 175 -16.40 9.06 8.42
CA ARG A 175 -17.44 9.84 7.74
C ARG A 175 -17.08 10.06 6.27
N PRO A 176 -17.37 9.11 5.38
CA PRO A 176 -17.09 9.27 3.96
C PRO A 176 -17.94 10.38 3.33
N TYR A 177 -17.34 11.15 2.42
CA TYR A 177 -17.98 12.22 1.66
C TYR A 177 -18.57 11.65 0.37
N CYS A 178 -19.55 10.74 0.51
CA CYS A 178 -20.16 10.02 -0.61
C CYS A 178 -20.78 10.96 -1.65
N GLU A 179 -21.29 12.11 -1.23
CA GLU A 179 -21.85 13.16 -2.08
C GLU A 179 -20.82 13.77 -3.06
N LYS A 180 -19.53 13.69 -2.73
CA LYS A 180 -18.40 14.19 -3.56
C LYS A 180 -17.69 13.08 -4.30
N CYS A 181 -18.13 11.83 -4.15
CA CYS A 181 -17.39 10.69 -4.67
C CYS A 181 -17.58 10.54 -6.19
N PRO A 182 -16.51 10.56 -7.00
CA PRO A 182 -16.62 10.48 -8.45
C PRO A 182 -17.14 9.12 -8.94
N ILE A 183 -17.07 8.08 -8.11
CA ILE A 183 -17.54 6.72 -8.44
C ILE A 183 -18.81 6.34 -7.69
N ILE A 184 -19.57 7.31 -7.15
CA ILE A 184 -20.75 7.05 -6.33
C ILE A 184 -21.77 6.14 -7.02
N LYS A 185 -21.96 6.31 -8.32
CA LYS A 185 -22.93 5.52 -9.12
C LYS A 185 -22.56 4.03 -9.27
N LEU A 186 -21.32 3.68 -8.94
CA LEU A 186 -20.79 2.32 -8.98
C LEU A 186 -20.60 1.71 -7.58
N CYS A 187 -21.05 2.42 -6.53
CA CYS A 187 -20.78 2.05 -5.14
C CYS A 187 -22.06 1.90 -4.34
N ASP A 188 -22.52 0.65 -4.16
CA ASP A 188 -23.73 0.35 -3.39
C ASP A 188 -23.62 0.83 -1.94
N TYR A 189 -22.45 0.67 -1.31
CA TYR A 189 -22.20 1.19 0.02
C TYR A 189 -22.45 2.71 0.09
N GLY A 190 -21.91 3.46 -0.88
CA GLY A 190 -22.07 4.91 -0.94
C GLY A 190 -23.52 5.34 -1.18
N MET A 191 -24.22 4.65 -2.08
CA MET A 191 -25.64 4.89 -2.33
C MET A 191 -26.50 4.63 -1.09
N ASN A 192 -26.23 3.55 -0.35
CA ASN A 192 -26.91 3.25 0.91
C ASN A 192 -26.67 4.31 1.97
N ILE A 193 -25.41 4.78 2.13
CA ILE A 193 -25.08 5.90 3.06
C ILE A 193 -25.85 7.17 2.68
N MET A 194 -25.94 7.50 1.40
CA MET A 194 -26.66 8.69 0.92
C MET A 194 -28.18 8.57 1.23
N SER A 195 -28.77 7.42 0.99
CA SER A 195 -30.17 7.16 1.30
C SER A 195 -30.48 7.26 2.80
N LEU A 196 -29.62 6.70 3.66
CA LEU A 196 -29.78 6.79 5.12
C LEU A 196 -29.67 8.24 5.62
N ARG A 197 -28.76 9.03 5.07
CA ARG A 197 -28.60 10.45 5.41
C ARG A 197 -29.82 11.28 4.97
N ALA A 198 -30.38 11.00 3.79
CA ALA A 198 -31.58 11.67 3.28
C ALA A 198 -32.83 11.35 4.13
N ALA A 199 -32.90 10.16 4.74
CA ALA A 199 -33.97 9.75 5.65
C ALA A 199 -33.86 10.33 7.08
N GLY A 200 -32.96 11.31 7.32
CA GLY A 200 -32.80 11.99 8.62
C GLY A 200 -31.83 11.30 9.60
N GLY A 201 -31.14 10.27 9.19
CA GLY A 201 -30.06 9.62 9.95
C GLY A 201 -28.78 10.45 9.93
N SER A 202 -28.67 11.43 10.83
CA SER A 202 -27.48 12.33 10.90
C SER A 202 -26.16 11.62 11.21
N GLU A 203 -26.19 10.35 11.64
CA GLU A 203 -25.05 9.52 12.02
C GLU A 203 -25.04 8.16 11.30
N ALA A 204 -25.33 8.12 10.00
CA ALA A 204 -25.08 6.90 9.24
C ALA A 204 -23.57 6.60 9.21
N THR A 205 -23.13 5.78 10.16
CA THR A 205 -21.74 5.29 10.27
C THR A 205 -21.57 4.00 9.44
N PRO A 206 -20.32 3.63 9.12
CA PRO A 206 -20.02 2.36 8.44
C PRO A 206 -20.65 1.11 9.08
N ALA A 207 -20.92 1.15 10.38
CA ALA A 207 -21.53 0.05 11.14
C ALA A 207 -23.05 -0.08 10.93
N SER A 208 -23.73 0.91 10.35
CA SER A 208 -25.18 0.91 10.14
C SER A 208 -25.62 0.41 8.76
N VAL A 209 -24.68 0.03 7.89
CA VAL A 209 -25.01 -0.53 6.57
C VAL A 209 -25.04 -2.07 6.69
N PRO A 210 -26.21 -2.73 6.52
CA PRO A 210 -26.27 -4.19 6.45
C PRO A 210 -25.37 -4.68 5.32
N GLY A 211 -24.63 -5.76 5.54
CA GLY A 211 -23.61 -6.30 4.66
C GLY A 211 -23.98 -6.23 3.18
N ALA A 212 -23.16 -5.54 2.41
CA ALA A 212 -23.26 -5.52 0.97
C ALA A 212 -22.82 -6.88 0.41
N SER A 213 -23.63 -7.88 0.62
CA SER A 213 -23.61 -9.14 -0.11
C SER A 213 -24.36 -8.91 -1.42
N ALA A 214 -23.69 -8.28 -2.38
CA ALA A 214 -24.18 -8.21 -3.74
C ALA A 214 -23.18 -8.91 -4.65
N SER A 215 -23.58 -10.06 -5.15
CA SER A 215 -23.04 -10.70 -6.32
C SER A 215 -23.03 -9.69 -7.49
N LEU A 216 -21.95 -9.01 -7.71
CA LEU A 216 -21.69 -8.32 -8.98
C LEU A 216 -21.54 -9.41 -10.04
N GLN A 217 -22.65 -9.76 -10.72
CA GLN A 217 -22.55 -10.36 -12.04
C GLN A 217 -21.85 -9.33 -12.93
N MET A 218 -20.58 -9.61 -13.22
CA MET A 218 -19.80 -8.84 -14.19
C MET A 218 -20.59 -8.81 -15.51
N LYS A 219 -21.26 -7.69 -15.81
CA LYS A 219 -21.71 -7.40 -17.17
C LYS A 219 -20.46 -7.40 -18.03
N LYS A 220 -20.32 -8.44 -18.88
CA LYS A 220 -19.24 -8.55 -19.87
C LYS A 220 -19.21 -7.27 -20.68
N MET A 221 -18.14 -6.49 -20.54
CA MET A 221 -17.88 -5.38 -21.44
C MET A 221 -17.74 -5.94 -22.86
N PRO A 222 -18.36 -5.31 -23.88
CA PRO A 222 -18.23 -5.77 -25.26
C PRO A 222 -16.78 -5.67 -25.68
N ARG A 223 -16.23 -6.78 -26.19
CA ARG A 223 -14.90 -6.83 -26.80
C ARG A 223 -14.85 -5.82 -27.94
N ARG A 224 -13.93 -4.84 -27.91
CA ARG A 224 -13.61 -3.99 -29.04
C ARG A 224 -13.23 -4.90 -30.23
N ARG A 225 -14.01 -4.85 -31.31
CA ARG A 225 -13.67 -5.48 -32.58
C ARG A 225 -12.34 -4.90 -33.05
N LYS A 226 -11.35 -5.75 -33.30
CA LYS A 226 -10.19 -5.38 -34.11
C LYS A 226 -10.69 -5.15 -35.51
N ASN A 227 -10.59 -3.93 -36.01
CA ASN A 227 -10.70 -3.67 -37.45
C ASN A 227 -9.46 -4.27 -38.11
N SER A 228 -9.67 -5.33 -38.84
CA SER A 228 -8.77 -5.79 -39.88
C SER A 228 -9.04 -4.96 -41.11
N ASP A 229 -8.25 -3.95 -41.37
CA ASP A 229 -8.18 -3.36 -42.70
C ASP A 229 -6.93 -3.91 -43.39
N SER A 230 -7.23 -4.81 -44.32
CA SER A 230 -6.35 -5.21 -45.42
C SER A 230 -6.49 -4.21 -46.53
N SER A 231 -5.41 -3.64 -47.00
CA SER A 231 -5.02 -3.37 -48.38
C SER A 231 -3.71 -2.61 -48.41
#